data_e7fe739c83c99f6013d3756a7fe3d2ae
#
_entry.id   e7fe739c83c99f6013d3756a7fe3d2ae
#
_cell.length_a   1.000
_cell.length_b   1.000
_cell.length_c   1.000
_cell.angle_alpha   90.00
_cell.angle_beta   90.00
_cell.angle_gamma   90.00
#
_symmetry.space_group_name_H-M   'P 1'
#
loop_
_entity.id
_entity.type
_entity.pdbx_description
1 polymer ?
#
loop_
_entity_poly.entity_id
_entity_poly.type
_entity_poly.pdbx_seq_one_letter_code
_entity_poly.pdbx_strand_id
1 'polypeptide(L)'
;MEEIIKSYKGFNTDMTCCGGFQYEEGKEYETDSASCCNYGFHACEYPLDCFNYFSPNQSVFHEVEQSGEISKRNDDSKLASTKIKIGAEISIAGLVKAAIEYTTERAKDSGEKHNTGNRGASSNTGNWGASSNTGYMGASSNTGYRGASSNTGDYGASSNTGDCGASSNTGDCGASSNTGDSGASSNTGDGGASSNTGNRGASSNTGDGGASSNTGNRGASSNTGYRGASSNTGYRGASSNTGDGGASSNTGYRGASSNTGYCGASSNTGDYGASSNTGNCGASSNTGYRGSTIADHENSVAVAWGHESRAKGVIGATLVFAEWEKNDGYYLGEKSWTFKGSMMVRVDGEKIKDNTWYTMKNGQVIEAKEEDYIPD
;
A
#
# COMPACT_ATOMS: atom_id res chain seq x y z
N MET A 1 -29.92 8.84 24.64
CA MET A 1 -28.88 9.27 23.67
C MET A 1 -28.64 8.06 22.77
N GLU A 2 -28.65 8.27 21.48
CA GLU A 2 -28.35 7.21 20.49
C GLU A 2 -26.91 6.79 20.71
N GLU A 3 -26.63 5.49 20.74
CA GLU A 3 -25.28 4.95 20.88
C GLU A 3 -24.50 5.25 19.60
N ILE A 4 -23.35 5.90 19.71
CA ILE A 4 -22.45 6.17 18.59
C ILE A 4 -21.26 5.23 18.69
N ILE A 5 -21.03 4.44 17.66
CA ILE A 5 -19.92 3.52 17.56
C ILE A 5 -18.88 4.11 16.61
N LYS A 6 -17.66 4.36 17.13
CA LYS A 6 -16.51 4.70 16.32
C LYS A 6 -16.04 3.46 15.54
N SER A 7 -15.92 3.58 14.25
CA SER A 7 -15.56 2.47 13.35
C SER A 7 -14.66 2.97 12.21
N TYR A 8 -14.20 2.05 11.37
CA TYR A 8 -13.30 2.33 10.25
C TYR A 8 -13.86 1.70 8.98
N LYS A 9 -13.74 2.42 7.88
CA LYS A 9 -14.28 1.97 6.59
C LYS A 9 -13.30 2.24 5.47
N GLY A 10 -13.13 1.25 4.59
CA GLY A 10 -12.43 1.40 3.33
C GLY A 10 -13.37 1.82 2.21
N PHE A 11 -12.83 2.56 1.24
CA PHE A 11 -13.49 2.98 0.00
C PHE A 11 -12.53 2.80 -1.17
N ASN A 12 -13.06 2.73 -2.38
CA ASN A 12 -12.26 2.93 -3.59
C ASN A 12 -11.66 4.34 -3.56
N THR A 13 -10.61 4.59 -4.35
CA THR A 13 -9.92 5.89 -4.39
C THR A 13 -10.82 7.06 -4.82
N ASP A 14 -11.94 6.79 -5.46
CA ASP A 14 -12.97 7.76 -5.84
C ASP A 14 -14.08 7.90 -4.77
N MET A 15 -13.89 7.37 -3.57
CA MET A 15 -14.87 7.35 -2.48
C MET A 15 -16.15 6.56 -2.78
N THR A 16 -16.13 5.65 -3.75
CA THR A 16 -17.22 4.68 -3.96
C THR A 16 -17.03 3.42 -3.10
N CYS A 17 -18.13 2.68 -2.89
CA CYS A 17 -18.15 1.38 -2.22
C CYS A 17 -18.90 0.34 -3.05
N CYS A 18 -19.04 -0.87 -2.52
CA CYS A 18 -19.80 -1.96 -3.14
C CYS A 18 -21.15 -1.47 -3.67
N GLY A 19 -21.47 -1.81 -4.93
CA GLY A 19 -22.71 -1.36 -5.57
C GLY A 19 -22.65 0.04 -6.18
N GLY A 20 -21.48 0.70 -6.17
CA GLY A 20 -21.29 2.03 -6.78
C GLY A 20 -21.87 3.19 -5.95
N PHE A 21 -22.19 2.96 -4.67
CA PHE A 21 -22.67 4.05 -3.81
C PHE A 21 -21.53 5.05 -3.53
N GLN A 22 -21.79 6.33 -3.78
CA GLN A 22 -20.84 7.43 -3.63
C GLN A 22 -20.94 8.03 -2.22
N TYR A 23 -19.80 8.13 -1.54
CA TYR A 23 -19.67 8.79 -0.26
C TYR A 23 -18.88 10.09 -0.39
N GLU A 24 -19.03 10.99 0.59
CA GLU A 24 -18.28 12.24 0.71
C GLU A 24 -17.87 12.44 2.18
N GLU A 25 -16.64 12.89 2.40
CA GLU A 25 -16.13 13.23 3.73
C GLU A 25 -17.00 14.33 4.38
N GLY A 26 -17.26 14.18 5.68
CA GLY A 26 -18.10 15.11 6.46
C GLY A 26 -19.60 14.87 6.34
N LYS A 27 -20.08 14.03 5.42
CA LYS A 27 -21.50 13.78 5.21
C LYS A 27 -22.03 12.64 6.08
N GLU A 28 -23.33 12.76 6.37
CA GLU A 28 -24.14 11.73 7.04
C GLU A 28 -25.08 11.07 6.03
N TYR A 29 -25.29 9.77 6.21
CA TYR A 29 -26.18 8.96 5.38
C TYR A 29 -27.09 8.11 6.27
N GLU A 30 -28.32 7.90 5.83
CA GLU A 30 -29.35 7.13 6.55
C GLU A 30 -30.06 6.16 5.62
N THR A 31 -30.47 5.00 6.15
CA THR A 31 -31.26 3.97 5.47
C THR A 31 -32.26 3.35 6.45
N ASP A 32 -33.30 2.74 5.93
CA ASP A 32 -34.43 2.23 6.72
C ASP A 32 -34.10 1.01 7.59
N SER A 33 -33.04 0.27 7.26
CA SER A 33 -32.71 -0.98 7.97
C SER A 33 -31.23 -1.35 7.84
N ALA A 34 -30.74 -2.15 8.79
CA ALA A 34 -29.38 -2.66 8.78
C ALA A 34 -29.34 -4.18 9.07
N SER A 35 -28.58 -4.91 8.25
CA SER A 35 -28.28 -6.32 8.46
C SER A 35 -26.87 -6.61 8.00
N CYS A 36 -26.00 -7.03 8.91
CA CYS A 36 -24.58 -7.26 8.60
C CYS A 36 -24.44 -8.25 7.43
N CYS A 37 -23.65 -7.86 6.43
CA CYS A 37 -23.39 -8.54 5.16
C CYS A 37 -24.53 -8.52 4.12
N ASN A 38 -25.69 -7.94 4.42
CA ASN A 38 -26.81 -7.86 3.48
C ASN A 38 -27.11 -6.40 3.07
N TYR A 39 -27.48 -5.55 4.00
CA TYR A 39 -27.87 -4.14 3.74
C TYR A 39 -27.53 -3.23 4.93
N GLY A 40 -27.57 -1.93 4.71
CA GLY A 40 -27.10 -0.91 5.65
C GLY A 40 -25.66 -0.48 5.40
N PHE A 41 -25.17 0.41 6.24
CA PHE A 41 -23.82 0.94 6.14
C PHE A 41 -22.84 0.08 6.94
N HIS A 42 -21.88 -0.53 6.25
CA HIS A 42 -20.91 -1.45 6.86
C HIS A 42 -19.59 -0.75 7.17
N ALA A 43 -19.06 -0.98 8.37
CA ALA A 43 -17.71 -0.58 8.78
C ALA A 43 -17.18 -1.56 9.84
N CYS A 44 -15.92 -1.45 10.24
CA CYS A 44 -15.26 -2.34 11.20
C CYS A 44 -14.88 -1.57 12.46
N GLU A 45 -15.19 -2.10 13.65
CA GLU A 45 -14.73 -1.52 14.92
C GLU A 45 -13.21 -1.66 15.07
N TYR A 46 -12.66 -2.81 14.68
CA TYR A 46 -11.21 -2.99 14.65
C TYR A 46 -10.64 -2.49 13.31
N PRO A 47 -9.72 -1.50 13.34
CA PRO A 47 -9.28 -0.80 12.13
C PRO A 47 -8.74 -1.70 11.03
N LEU A 48 -7.93 -2.72 11.38
CA LEU A 48 -7.27 -3.56 10.39
C LEU A 48 -8.19 -4.61 9.74
N ASP A 49 -9.38 -4.85 10.29
CA ASP A 49 -10.37 -5.71 9.63
C ASP A 49 -10.87 -5.11 8.32
N CYS A 50 -10.73 -3.79 8.12
CA CYS A 50 -11.00 -3.14 6.84
C CYS A 50 -10.21 -3.73 5.68
N PHE A 51 -9.01 -4.26 5.92
CA PHE A 51 -8.16 -4.88 4.89
C PHE A 51 -8.75 -6.19 4.35
N ASN A 52 -9.67 -6.83 5.07
CA ASN A 52 -10.39 -8.00 4.58
C ASN A 52 -11.33 -7.66 3.42
N TYR A 53 -11.78 -6.42 3.35
CA TYR A 53 -12.77 -5.93 2.38
C TYR A 53 -12.15 -5.00 1.34
N PHE A 54 -11.22 -4.15 1.75
CA PHE A 54 -10.57 -3.14 0.93
C PHE A 54 -9.06 -3.32 0.97
N SER A 55 -8.47 -3.52 -0.19
CA SER A 55 -7.04 -3.76 -0.31
C SER A 55 -6.25 -2.46 -0.06
N PRO A 56 -5.28 -2.42 0.86
CA PRO A 56 -4.59 -1.18 1.24
C PRO A 56 -3.84 -0.50 0.09
N ASN A 57 -3.57 -1.22 -1.00
CA ASN A 57 -2.89 -0.68 -2.18
C ASN A 57 -3.82 -0.02 -3.23
N GLN A 58 -5.13 -0.08 -3.04
CA GLN A 58 -6.12 0.40 -4.01
C GLN A 58 -7.30 1.12 -3.35
N SER A 59 -7.17 1.46 -2.08
CA SER A 59 -8.28 1.98 -1.30
C SER A 59 -7.82 3.12 -0.38
N VAL A 60 -8.75 3.99 -0.05
CA VAL A 60 -8.61 4.99 1.00
C VAL A 60 -9.41 4.54 2.23
N PHE A 61 -9.03 4.97 3.41
CA PHE A 61 -9.65 4.57 4.66
C PHE A 61 -10.07 5.80 5.45
N HIS A 62 -11.22 5.72 6.08
CA HIS A 62 -11.76 6.81 6.90
C HIS A 62 -12.19 6.31 8.27
N GLU A 63 -12.05 7.17 9.27
CA GLU A 63 -12.81 7.03 10.51
C GLU A 63 -14.28 7.30 10.19
N VAL A 64 -15.19 6.56 10.80
CA VAL A 64 -16.63 6.77 10.66
C VAL A 64 -17.35 6.62 11.98
N GLU A 65 -18.45 7.32 12.13
CA GLU A 65 -19.38 7.19 13.26
C GLU A 65 -20.63 6.45 12.78
N GLN A 66 -20.95 5.34 13.44
CA GLN A 66 -22.15 4.56 13.15
C GLN A 66 -23.16 4.65 14.28
N SER A 67 -24.44 4.78 13.94
CA SER A 67 -25.55 4.89 14.89
C SER A 67 -26.86 4.36 14.31
N GLY A 68 -27.94 4.48 15.07
CA GLY A 68 -29.24 3.92 14.71
C GLY A 68 -29.35 2.43 15.05
N GLU A 69 -30.04 1.67 14.22
CA GLU A 69 -30.07 0.21 14.37
C GLU A 69 -28.74 -0.41 13.98
N ILE A 70 -28.16 -1.21 14.88
CA ILE A 70 -26.85 -1.85 14.70
C ILE A 70 -27.03 -3.36 14.57
N SER A 71 -26.46 -3.93 13.53
CA SER A 71 -26.39 -5.39 13.30
C SER A 71 -24.92 -5.85 13.29
N LYS A 72 -24.57 -6.80 14.16
CA LYS A 72 -23.21 -7.38 14.29
C LYS A 72 -23.21 -8.88 13.95
N ARG A 73 -22.04 -9.38 13.54
CA ARG A 73 -21.75 -10.83 13.47
C ARG A 73 -20.55 -11.12 14.38
N ASN A 74 -20.33 -12.40 14.66
CA ASN A 74 -19.29 -12.85 15.59
C ASN A 74 -18.02 -13.34 14.89
N ASP A 75 -17.94 -13.23 13.56
CA ASP A 75 -16.82 -13.72 12.76
C ASP A 75 -15.68 -12.68 12.63
N ASP A 76 -16.01 -11.39 12.64
CA ASP A 76 -15.05 -10.30 12.66
C ASP A 76 -15.61 -9.06 13.41
N SER A 77 -14.97 -7.89 13.31
CA SER A 77 -15.46 -6.66 13.92
C SER A 77 -16.39 -5.84 13.04
N LYS A 78 -16.80 -6.37 11.88
CA LYS A 78 -17.70 -5.68 10.97
C LYS A 78 -19.12 -5.59 11.55
N LEU A 79 -19.68 -4.42 11.45
CA LEU A 79 -21.09 -4.17 11.77
C LEU A 79 -21.78 -3.39 10.65
N ALA A 80 -23.09 -3.48 10.63
CA ALA A 80 -23.93 -2.65 9.78
C ALA A 80 -24.80 -1.73 10.63
N SER A 81 -25.04 -0.52 10.16
CA SER A 81 -25.88 0.49 10.82
C SER A 81 -26.87 1.13 9.87
N THR A 82 -27.95 1.67 10.43
CA THR A 82 -28.88 2.49 9.63
C THR A 82 -28.37 3.91 9.40
N LYS A 83 -27.41 4.38 10.20
CA LYS A 83 -26.79 5.69 10.04
C LYS A 83 -25.28 5.60 10.04
N ILE A 84 -24.64 6.38 9.17
CA ILE A 84 -23.19 6.54 9.12
C ILE A 84 -22.80 7.97 8.81
N LYS A 85 -21.81 8.48 9.54
CA LYS A 85 -21.16 9.75 9.25
C LYS A 85 -19.71 9.48 8.84
N ILE A 86 -19.29 10.04 7.71
CA ILE A 86 -17.95 9.87 7.19
C ILE A 86 -17.03 10.92 7.80
N GLY A 87 -16.06 10.48 8.57
CA GLY A 87 -15.02 11.34 9.17
C GLY A 87 -13.82 11.52 8.24
N ALA A 88 -12.72 12.02 8.82
CA ALA A 88 -11.50 12.29 8.08
C ALA A 88 -10.83 11.03 7.53
N GLU A 89 -10.10 11.19 6.42
CA GLU A 89 -9.22 10.16 5.90
C GLU A 89 -8.14 9.81 6.93
N ILE A 90 -7.86 8.51 7.08
CA ILE A 90 -6.86 7.98 7.98
C ILE A 90 -5.80 7.21 7.20
N SER A 91 -4.53 7.57 7.40
CA SER A 91 -3.40 6.87 6.79
C SER A 91 -3.20 5.46 7.36
N ILE A 92 -2.42 4.61 6.67
CA ILE A 92 -2.04 3.28 7.19
C ILE A 92 -1.38 3.38 8.58
N ALA A 93 -0.49 4.37 8.80
CA ALA A 93 0.10 4.60 10.11
C ALA A 93 -0.96 4.97 11.17
N GLY A 94 -1.95 5.77 10.79
CA GLY A 94 -3.10 6.10 11.64
C GLY A 94 -3.94 4.88 11.99
N LEU A 95 -4.24 4.01 11.00
CA LEU A 95 -4.95 2.74 11.24
C LEU A 95 -4.18 1.82 12.20
N VAL A 96 -2.85 1.73 12.04
CA VAL A 96 -1.99 0.96 12.96
C VAL A 96 -2.08 1.52 14.39
N LYS A 97 -1.98 2.84 14.55
CA LYS A 97 -2.13 3.50 15.86
C LYS A 97 -3.50 3.20 16.47
N ALA A 98 -4.57 3.37 15.72
CA ALA A 98 -5.93 3.08 16.15
C ALA A 98 -6.14 1.59 16.53
N ALA A 99 -5.51 0.65 15.80
CA ALA A 99 -5.57 -0.76 16.12
C ALA A 99 -4.83 -1.09 17.43
N ILE A 100 -3.69 -0.44 17.67
CA ILE A 100 -2.95 -0.57 18.94
C ILE A 100 -3.81 -0.03 20.09
N GLU A 101 -4.39 1.15 19.96
CA GLU A 101 -5.26 1.75 20.95
C GLU A 101 -6.46 0.84 21.26
N TYR A 102 -7.16 0.37 20.22
CA TYR A 102 -8.30 -0.54 20.34
C TYR A 102 -7.94 -1.83 21.07
N THR A 103 -6.79 -2.44 20.75
CA THR A 103 -6.32 -3.67 21.37
C THR A 103 -5.87 -3.42 22.81
N THR A 104 -5.15 -2.34 23.06
CA THR A 104 -4.67 -1.96 24.40
C THR A 104 -5.82 -1.72 25.38
N GLU A 105 -6.88 -1.04 24.93
CA GLU A 105 -8.07 -0.84 25.76
C GLU A 105 -8.74 -2.15 26.19
N ARG A 106 -8.80 -3.14 25.28
CA ARG A 106 -9.39 -4.46 25.53
C ARG A 106 -8.46 -5.40 26.28
N ALA A 107 -7.15 -5.18 26.20
CA ALA A 107 -6.14 -5.98 26.88
C ALA A 107 -6.03 -5.68 28.39
N LYS A 108 -6.59 -4.59 28.88
CA LYS A 108 -6.55 -4.23 30.31
C LYS A 108 -7.05 -5.35 31.22
N ASP A 109 -7.99 -6.15 30.73
CA ASP A 109 -8.55 -7.30 31.43
C ASP A 109 -7.80 -8.63 31.15
N SER A 110 -6.92 -8.68 30.12
CA SER A 110 -6.25 -9.91 29.63
C SER A 110 -4.74 -9.97 29.86
N GLY A 111 -4.16 -8.98 30.53
CA GLY A 111 -2.74 -8.99 30.88
C GLY A 111 -1.84 -8.17 29.96
N GLU A 112 -2.11 -6.87 29.89
CA GLU A 112 -1.23 -5.89 29.26
C GLU A 112 0.17 -5.94 29.91
N LYS A 113 1.23 -5.89 29.08
CA LYS A 113 2.61 -5.86 29.55
C LYS A 113 3.33 -4.61 29.10
N HIS A 114 3.74 -3.81 30.06
CA HIS A 114 4.52 -2.60 29.86
C HIS A 114 5.93 -2.74 30.46
N ASN A 115 6.91 -2.13 29.77
CA ASN A 115 8.24 -1.98 30.29
C ASN A 115 8.76 -0.55 29.99
N THR A 116 9.32 0.10 31.01
CA THR A 116 9.85 1.48 30.88
C THR A 116 11.37 1.55 31.00
N GLY A 117 12.03 0.40 31.18
CA GLY A 117 13.49 0.32 31.33
C GLY A 117 14.23 0.38 29.99
N ASN A 118 15.40 1.01 29.98
CA ASN A 118 16.33 0.88 28.85
C ASN A 118 16.64 -0.60 28.60
N ARG A 119 16.56 -1.04 27.33
CA ARG A 119 16.68 -2.45 26.93
C ARG A 119 15.60 -3.37 27.53
N GLY A 120 14.44 -2.81 27.83
CA GLY A 120 13.29 -3.56 28.34
C GLY A 120 12.72 -4.51 27.28
N ALA A 121 12.15 -5.63 27.76
CA ALA A 121 11.43 -6.57 26.90
C ALA A 121 10.03 -6.82 27.44
N SER A 122 9.03 -6.82 26.56
CA SER A 122 7.66 -7.23 26.89
C SER A 122 7.12 -8.20 25.85
N SER A 123 6.40 -9.22 26.28
CA SER A 123 5.78 -10.20 25.36
C SER A 123 4.41 -10.64 25.83
N ASN A 124 3.52 -10.93 24.87
CA ASN A 124 2.20 -11.48 25.13
C ASN A 124 1.89 -12.60 24.15
N THR A 125 1.24 -13.67 24.61
CA THR A 125 0.90 -14.84 23.77
C THR A 125 -0.61 -15.02 23.60
N GLY A 126 -1.44 -14.14 24.19
CA GLY A 126 -2.88 -14.21 24.11
C GLY A 126 -3.46 -13.59 22.84
N ASN A 127 -4.61 -14.05 22.44
CA ASN A 127 -5.44 -13.33 21.49
C ASN A 127 -5.77 -11.94 22.07
N TRP A 128 -5.70 -10.89 21.28
CA TRP A 128 -5.82 -9.51 21.75
C TRP A 128 -4.70 -9.08 22.73
N GLY A 129 -3.54 -9.73 22.65
CA GLY A 129 -2.42 -9.37 23.49
C GLY A 129 -1.85 -7.99 23.16
N ALA A 130 -1.52 -7.20 24.17
CA ALA A 130 -0.81 -5.94 24.01
C ALA A 130 0.53 -5.98 24.73
N SER A 131 1.58 -5.45 24.09
CA SER A 131 2.89 -5.28 24.70
C SER A 131 3.52 -3.96 24.28
N SER A 132 4.12 -3.23 25.21
CA SER A 132 4.78 -1.96 24.92
C SER A 132 6.07 -1.76 25.69
N ASN A 133 6.98 -1.00 25.09
CA ASN A 133 8.19 -0.51 25.75
C ASN A 133 8.36 0.99 25.47
N THR A 134 8.88 1.73 26.47
CA THR A 134 9.17 3.15 26.34
C THR A 134 10.65 3.49 26.52
N GLY A 135 11.52 2.49 26.63
CA GLY A 135 12.95 2.67 26.83
C GLY A 135 13.79 2.56 25.56
N TYR A 136 14.98 3.11 25.61
CA TYR A 136 16.00 2.94 24.57
C TYR A 136 16.32 1.44 24.35
N MET A 137 16.35 1.00 23.09
CA MET A 137 16.54 -0.42 22.70
C MET A 137 15.47 -1.39 23.24
N GLY A 138 14.24 -0.94 23.41
CA GLY A 138 13.14 -1.79 23.86
C GLY A 138 12.71 -2.83 22.82
N ALA A 139 12.26 -4.00 23.29
CA ALA A 139 11.67 -5.03 22.43
C ALA A 139 10.24 -5.38 22.88
N SER A 140 9.27 -5.38 21.96
CA SER A 140 7.91 -5.84 22.24
C SER A 140 7.45 -6.87 21.23
N SER A 141 6.82 -7.95 21.69
CA SER A 141 6.33 -9.00 20.81
C SER A 141 4.95 -9.52 21.22
N ASN A 142 4.13 -9.85 20.25
CA ASN A 142 2.89 -10.58 20.47
C ASN A 142 2.81 -11.81 19.57
N THR A 143 2.25 -12.89 20.13
CA THR A 143 1.92 -14.09 19.37
C THR A 143 0.46 -14.39 19.62
N GLY A 144 -0.39 -14.05 18.69
CA GLY A 144 -1.82 -14.25 18.84
C GLY A 144 -2.63 -13.42 17.83
N TYR A 145 -3.85 -13.81 17.63
CA TYR A 145 -4.78 -13.11 16.76
C TYR A 145 -5.03 -11.68 17.26
N ARG A 146 -4.89 -10.67 16.37
CA ARG A 146 -5.07 -9.24 16.69
C ARG A 146 -4.15 -8.69 17.79
N GLY A 147 -2.92 -9.19 17.86
CA GLY A 147 -1.93 -8.66 18.79
C GLY A 147 -1.48 -7.24 18.45
N ALA A 148 -1.16 -6.45 19.47
CA ALA A 148 -0.58 -5.12 19.32
C ALA A 148 0.78 -5.02 20.01
N SER A 149 1.80 -4.50 19.30
CA SER A 149 3.11 -4.24 19.89
C SER A 149 3.61 -2.83 19.52
N SER A 150 4.13 -2.11 20.51
CA SER A 150 4.66 -0.77 20.30
C SER A 150 5.96 -0.54 21.05
N ASN A 151 6.84 0.27 20.47
CA ASN A 151 8.00 0.82 21.17
C ASN A 151 8.04 2.34 20.98
N THR A 152 8.43 3.02 22.03
CA THR A 152 8.71 4.45 22.01
C THR A 152 10.12 4.65 22.53
N GLY A 153 11.05 4.81 21.66
CA GLY A 153 12.48 4.93 21.98
C GLY A 153 13.33 4.48 20.79
N ASP A 154 14.51 5.02 20.71
CA ASP A 154 15.42 4.71 19.60
C ASP A 154 15.86 3.24 19.64
N TYR A 155 16.10 2.70 18.45
CA TYR A 155 16.48 1.29 18.26
C TYR A 155 15.46 0.28 18.81
N GLY A 156 14.19 0.67 18.90
CA GLY A 156 13.11 -0.20 19.32
C GLY A 156 12.78 -1.29 18.29
N ALA A 157 12.40 -2.48 18.77
CA ALA A 157 11.90 -3.56 17.92
C ALA A 157 10.49 -3.97 18.33
N SER A 158 9.55 -4.02 17.40
CA SER A 158 8.20 -4.50 17.64
C SER A 158 7.80 -5.58 16.62
N SER A 159 7.24 -6.69 17.11
CA SER A 159 6.81 -7.77 16.22
C SER A 159 5.46 -8.36 16.62
N ASN A 160 4.68 -8.76 15.62
CA ASN A 160 3.51 -9.59 15.83
C ASN A 160 3.58 -10.84 14.95
N THR A 161 3.15 -11.96 15.52
CA THR A 161 2.96 -13.21 14.79
C THR A 161 1.51 -13.63 15.01
N GLY A 162 0.69 -13.44 14.00
CA GLY A 162 -0.76 -13.71 14.06
C GLY A 162 -1.51 -12.80 13.12
N ASP A 163 -2.68 -13.23 12.73
CA ASP A 163 -3.50 -12.48 11.78
C ASP A 163 -4.01 -11.18 12.38
N CYS A 164 -4.12 -10.15 11.55
CA CYS A 164 -4.57 -8.82 11.95
C CYS A 164 -3.71 -8.14 13.03
N GLY A 165 -2.43 -8.47 13.13
CA GLY A 165 -1.51 -7.86 14.09
C GLY A 165 -1.12 -6.42 13.71
N ALA A 166 -0.88 -5.58 14.74
CA ALA A 166 -0.38 -4.22 14.57
C ALA A 166 0.96 -4.03 15.29
N SER A 167 1.97 -3.46 14.60
CA SER A 167 3.25 -3.14 15.23
C SER A 167 3.73 -1.74 14.87
N SER A 168 4.22 -0.99 15.85
CA SER A 168 4.77 0.34 15.61
C SER A 168 6.03 0.62 16.42
N ASN A 169 6.90 1.46 15.85
CA ASN A 169 7.98 2.10 16.58
C ASN A 169 7.92 3.62 16.38
N THR A 170 8.23 4.33 17.45
CA THR A 170 8.41 5.78 17.43
C THR A 170 9.79 6.07 18.00
N GLY A 171 10.73 6.41 17.17
CA GLY A 171 12.13 6.61 17.52
C GLY A 171 13.03 6.23 16.35
N ASP A 172 14.25 6.73 16.37
CA ASP A 172 15.19 6.50 15.27
C ASP A 172 15.65 5.04 15.22
N CYS A 173 15.91 4.58 14.00
CA CYS A 173 16.40 3.22 13.74
C CYS A 173 15.50 2.10 14.28
N GLY A 174 14.19 2.35 14.43
CA GLY A 174 13.21 1.37 14.87
C GLY A 174 12.91 0.29 13.82
N ALA A 175 12.59 -0.92 14.27
CA ALA A 175 12.15 -2.01 13.40
C ALA A 175 10.76 -2.52 13.81
N SER A 176 9.83 -2.62 12.86
CA SER A 176 8.52 -3.22 13.10
C SER A 176 8.20 -4.30 12.07
N SER A 177 7.68 -5.42 12.53
CA SER A 177 7.31 -6.52 11.63
C SER A 177 5.99 -7.18 12.02
N ASN A 178 5.27 -7.66 11.01
CA ASN A 178 4.14 -8.55 11.19
C ASN A 178 4.27 -9.79 10.32
N THR A 179 3.86 -10.92 10.86
CA THR A 179 3.74 -12.18 10.13
C THR A 179 2.32 -12.68 10.33
N GLY A 180 1.49 -12.59 9.32
CA GLY A 180 0.08 -12.95 9.37
C GLY A 180 -0.73 -12.18 8.34
N ASP A 181 -1.88 -12.71 7.99
CA ASP A 181 -2.78 -12.06 7.04
C ASP A 181 -3.32 -10.75 7.63
N SER A 182 -3.42 -9.73 6.78
CA SER A 182 -3.96 -8.41 7.16
C SER A 182 -3.17 -7.68 8.28
N GLY A 183 -1.90 -7.99 8.46
CA GLY A 183 -1.04 -7.30 9.42
C GLY A 183 -0.61 -5.91 8.95
N ALA A 184 -0.36 -5.00 9.90
CA ALA A 184 0.13 -3.66 9.60
C ALA A 184 1.32 -3.26 10.48
N SER A 185 2.33 -2.64 9.87
CA SER A 185 3.51 -2.16 10.58
C SER A 185 3.86 -0.72 10.20
N SER A 186 4.27 0.07 11.18
CA SER A 186 4.72 1.44 10.94
C SER A 186 5.95 1.81 11.76
N ASN A 187 6.78 2.70 11.21
CA ASN A 187 7.82 3.38 11.96
C ASN A 187 7.72 4.90 11.76
N THR A 188 8.02 5.62 12.81
CA THR A 188 8.13 7.07 12.79
C THR A 188 9.49 7.41 13.40
N GLY A 189 10.42 7.85 12.57
CA GLY A 189 11.80 8.14 12.94
C GLY A 189 12.77 7.82 11.81
N ASP A 190 13.92 8.39 11.86
CA ASP A 190 14.94 8.24 10.80
C ASP A 190 15.53 6.82 10.81
N GLY A 191 15.84 6.31 9.63
CA GLY A 191 16.42 4.97 9.47
C GLY A 191 15.50 3.80 9.83
N GLY A 192 14.21 4.03 10.02
CA GLY A 192 13.26 2.99 10.42
C GLY A 192 13.01 1.91 9.35
N ALA A 193 12.74 0.69 9.78
CA ALA A 193 12.37 -0.43 8.91
C ALA A 193 11.02 -1.02 9.28
N SER A 194 10.12 -1.19 8.31
CA SER A 194 8.85 -1.88 8.52
C SER A 194 8.63 -2.99 7.49
N SER A 195 8.19 -4.15 7.94
CA SER A 195 7.93 -5.28 7.06
C SER A 195 6.64 -6.02 7.41
N ASN A 196 5.99 -6.55 6.39
CA ASN A 196 4.90 -7.49 6.56
C ASN A 196 5.09 -8.73 5.68
N THR A 197 4.72 -9.87 6.23
CA THR A 197 4.65 -11.12 5.49
C THR A 197 3.24 -11.66 5.67
N GLY A 198 2.41 -11.53 4.65
CA GLY A 198 1.00 -11.93 4.71
C GLY A 198 0.20 -11.39 3.53
N ASN A 199 -0.96 -11.93 3.28
CA ASN A 199 -1.68 -11.70 2.02
C ASN A 199 -2.15 -10.25 1.80
N ARG A 200 -2.44 -9.48 2.84
CA ARG A 200 -2.96 -8.10 2.77
C ARG A 200 -2.21 -7.16 3.70
N GLY A 201 -0.91 -7.38 3.84
CA GLY A 201 -0.08 -6.60 4.73
C GLY A 201 0.10 -5.14 4.28
N ALA A 202 0.23 -4.24 5.23
CA ALA A 202 0.56 -2.85 5.00
C ALA A 202 1.77 -2.42 5.83
N SER A 203 2.74 -1.75 5.21
CA SER A 203 3.91 -1.20 5.89
C SER A 203 4.15 0.25 5.53
N SER A 204 4.46 1.07 6.51
CA SER A 204 4.78 2.48 6.30
C SER A 204 5.97 2.94 7.14
N ASN A 205 6.74 3.87 6.59
CA ASN A 205 7.73 4.62 7.34
C ASN A 205 7.54 6.12 7.13
N THR A 206 7.76 6.88 8.18
CA THR A 206 7.80 8.32 8.14
C THR A 206 9.12 8.75 8.78
N GLY A 207 10.04 9.22 7.99
CA GLY A 207 11.39 9.59 8.39
C GLY A 207 12.41 9.37 7.30
N ASP A 208 13.55 10.01 7.42
CA ASP A 208 14.61 9.94 6.42
C ASP A 208 15.29 8.56 6.40
N GLY A 209 15.61 8.06 5.22
CA GLY A 209 16.29 6.77 5.06
C GLY A 209 15.43 5.53 5.40
N GLY A 210 14.14 5.68 5.59
CA GLY A 210 13.25 4.58 5.97
C GLY A 210 13.09 3.51 4.89
N ALA A 211 12.90 2.26 5.31
CA ALA A 211 12.61 1.13 4.41
C ALA A 211 11.29 0.44 4.76
N SER A 212 10.43 0.21 3.78
CA SER A 212 9.21 -0.56 3.95
C SER A 212 9.08 -1.68 2.92
N SER A 213 8.71 -2.87 3.37
CA SER A 213 8.55 -4.02 2.48
C SER A 213 7.30 -4.83 2.81
N ASN A 214 6.70 -5.40 1.78
CA ASN A 214 5.67 -6.41 1.93
C ASN A 214 5.97 -7.63 1.07
N THR A 215 5.69 -8.79 1.61
CA THR A 215 5.70 -10.05 0.88
C THR A 215 4.32 -10.68 1.03
N GLY A 216 3.50 -10.58 -0.01
CA GLY A 216 2.14 -11.08 0.04
C GLY A 216 1.29 -10.59 -1.13
N ASN A 217 0.16 -11.23 -1.34
CA ASN A 217 -0.61 -11.08 -2.59
C ASN A 217 -1.16 -9.68 -2.86
N ARG A 218 -1.47 -8.88 -1.86
CA ARG A 218 -2.08 -7.55 -1.99
C ARG A 218 -1.46 -6.55 -1.03
N GLY A 219 -0.15 -6.63 -0.85
CA GLY A 219 0.57 -5.78 0.07
C GLY A 219 0.68 -4.32 -0.39
N ALA A 220 0.75 -3.41 0.56
CA ALA A 220 1.06 -2.01 0.34
C ALA A 220 2.29 -1.58 1.15
N SER A 221 3.23 -0.89 0.53
CA SER A 221 4.36 -0.30 1.23
C SER A 221 4.54 1.17 0.85
N SER A 222 4.75 2.01 1.84
CA SER A 222 4.94 3.44 1.64
C SER A 222 6.08 3.99 2.49
N ASN A 223 6.77 4.98 1.95
CA ASN A 223 7.69 5.81 2.71
C ASN A 223 7.40 7.29 2.47
N THR A 224 7.53 8.06 3.54
CA THR A 224 7.48 9.52 3.48
C THR A 224 8.74 10.04 4.15
N GLY A 225 9.66 10.56 3.37
CA GLY A 225 10.95 11.05 3.86
C GLY A 225 12.03 11.00 2.79
N TYR A 226 13.14 11.68 3.07
CA TYR A 226 14.27 11.75 2.17
C TYR A 226 14.96 10.37 2.03
N ARG A 227 15.20 9.91 0.79
CA ARG A 227 15.86 8.63 0.47
C ARG A 227 15.15 7.37 0.99
N GLY A 228 13.84 7.39 1.12
CA GLY A 228 13.08 6.20 1.49
C GLY A 228 13.08 5.10 0.41
N ALA A 229 13.00 3.85 0.84
CA ALA A 229 12.84 2.70 -0.05
C ALA A 229 11.57 1.91 0.26
N SER A 230 10.76 1.62 -0.76
CA SER A 230 9.59 0.76 -0.61
C SER A 230 9.56 -0.37 -1.63
N SER A 231 9.26 -1.58 -1.19
CA SER A 231 9.18 -2.74 -2.08
C SER A 231 7.98 -3.63 -1.79
N ASN A 232 7.44 -4.24 -2.84
CA ASN A 232 6.47 -5.31 -2.71
C ASN A 232 6.86 -6.51 -3.57
N THR A 233 6.64 -7.68 -3.01
CA THR A 233 6.75 -8.95 -3.72
C THR A 233 5.43 -9.67 -3.60
N GLY A 234 4.63 -9.69 -4.66
CA GLY A 234 3.31 -10.33 -4.61
C GLY A 234 2.40 -9.98 -5.77
N TYR A 235 1.28 -10.68 -5.84
CA TYR A 235 0.34 -10.63 -6.97
C TYR A 235 -0.39 -9.28 -7.05
N ARG A 236 -0.43 -8.27 -6.82
CA ARG A 236 -1.07 -6.94 -6.87
C ARG A 236 -0.53 -6.00 -5.78
N GLY A 237 0.78 -6.02 -5.58
CA GLY A 237 1.40 -5.14 -4.61
C GLY A 237 1.44 -3.67 -5.08
N ALA A 238 1.42 -2.74 -4.14
CA ALA A 238 1.66 -1.33 -4.40
C ALA A 238 2.82 -0.81 -3.54
N SER A 239 3.73 -0.07 -4.15
CA SER A 239 4.81 0.61 -3.43
C SER A 239 4.88 2.08 -3.81
N SER A 240 5.01 2.96 -2.82
CA SER A 240 5.11 4.39 -3.05
C SER A 240 6.19 5.03 -2.17
N ASN A 241 6.82 6.07 -2.72
CA ASN A 241 7.66 6.96 -1.94
C ASN A 241 7.25 8.42 -2.19
N THR A 242 7.26 9.19 -1.13
CA THR A 242 7.09 10.63 -1.19
C THR A 242 8.29 11.25 -0.51
N GLY A 243 9.20 11.79 -1.31
CA GLY A 243 10.45 12.40 -0.83
C GLY A 243 11.58 12.28 -1.83
N ASP A 244 12.56 13.14 -1.70
CA ASP A 244 13.67 13.22 -2.64
C ASP A 244 14.58 12.01 -2.58
N GLY A 245 15.01 11.53 -3.75
CA GLY A 245 15.90 10.37 -3.87
C GLY A 245 15.27 9.03 -3.49
N GLY A 246 13.95 8.96 -3.37
CA GLY A 246 13.25 7.73 -2.99
C GLY A 246 13.27 6.65 -4.08
N ALA A 247 13.21 5.38 -3.67
CA ALA A 247 13.10 4.24 -4.56
C ALA A 247 11.87 3.38 -4.26
N SER A 248 11.08 3.04 -5.27
CA SER A 248 9.96 2.11 -5.14
C SER A 248 10.06 0.96 -6.16
N SER A 249 9.81 -0.26 -5.71
CA SER A 249 9.84 -1.42 -6.60
C SER A 249 8.69 -2.39 -6.35
N ASN A 250 8.23 -3.01 -7.42
CA ASN A 250 7.33 -4.15 -7.34
C ASN A 250 7.86 -5.31 -8.16
N THR A 251 7.72 -6.50 -7.60
CA THR A 251 7.96 -7.76 -8.30
C THR A 251 6.70 -8.58 -8.16
N GLY A 252 5.87 -8.59 -9.17
CA GLY A 252 4.61 -9.33 -9.11
C GLY A 252 3.64 -8.94 -10.21
N TYR A 253 2.72 -9.81 -10.48
CA TYR A 253 1.69 -9.61 -11.48
C TYR A 253 0.75 -8.47 -11.08
N ARG A 254 0.55 -7.47 -11.96
CA ARG A 254 -0.28 -6.27 -11.72
C ARG A 254 0.16 -5.40 -10.53
N GLY A 255 1.45 -5.34 -10.26
CA GLY A 255 1.98 -4.44 -9.23
C GLY A 255 2.03 -2.97 -9.70
N ALA A 256 1.96 -2.03 -8.77
CA ALA A 256 2.12 -0.61 -9.03
C ALA A 256 3.26 -0.01 -8.19
N SER A 257 4.12 0.78 -8.81
CA SER A 257 5.17 1.52 -8.11
C SER A 257 5.14 3.00 -8.47
N SER A 258 5.25 3.88 -7.49
CA SER A 258 5.26 5.32 -7.72
C SER A 258 6.27 6.05 -6.86
N ASN A 259 6.83 7.12 -7.39
CA ASN A 259 7.61 8.09 -6.64
C ASN A 259 7.10 9.52 -6.88
N THR A 260 7.07 10.30 -5.83
CA THR A 260 6.80 11.72 -5.89
C THR A 260 7.93 12.43 -5.15
N GLY A 261 8.85 13.04 -5.87
CA GLY A 261 10.00 13.71 -5.30
C GLY A 261 11.15 13.86 -6.28
N TYR A 262 12.11 14.71 -5.94
CA TYR A 262 13.25 14.98 -6.79
C TYR A 262 14.17 13.76 -6.92
N CYS A 263 14.57 13.40 -8.15
CA CYS A 263 15.47 12.26 -8.46
C CYS A 263 14.99 10.88 -7.94
N GLY A 264 13.70 10.65 -7.83
CA GLY A 264 13.17 9.36 -7.43
C GLY A 264 13.24 8.28 -8.53
N ALA A 265 13.28 7.02 -8.14
CA ALA A 265 13.23 5.87 -9.06
C ALA A 265 12.07 4.94 -8.76
N SER A 266 11.29 4.56 -9.78
CA SER A 266 10.25 3.55 -9.65
C SER A 266 10.46 2.41 -10.65
N SER A 267 10.35 1.17 -10.21
CA SER A 267 10.53 0.01 -11.08
C SER A 267 9.44 -1.03 -10.90
N ASN A 268 9.12 -1.73 -11.98
CA ASN A 268 8.20 -2.84 -11.97
C ASN A 268 8.73 -3.97 -12.85
N THR A 269 8.80 -5.19 -12.33
CA THR A 269 9.29 -6.34 -13.08
C THR A 269 8.19 -7.37 -13.35
N GLY A 270 6.97 -7.12 -12.91
CA GLY A 270 5.83 -8.00 -13.11
C GLY A 270 4.99 -7.65 -14.33
N ASP A 271 4.32 -8.65 -14.86
CA ASP A 271 3.40 -8.49 -15.99
C ASP A 271 2.23 -7.58 -15.61
N TYR A 272 1.76 -6.78 -16.58
CA TYR A 272 0.70 -5.79 -16.41
C TYR A 272 0.97 -4.77 -15.27
N GLY A 273 2.23 -4.64 -14.88
CA GLY A 273 2.63 -3.69 -13.85
C GLY A 273 2.63 -2.25 -14.34
N ALA A 274 2.50 -1.31 -13.41
CA ALA A 274 2.57 0.12 -13.66
C ALA A 274 3.67 0.78 -12.83
N SER A 275 4.47 1.64 -13.45
CA SER A 275 5.43 2.47 -12.75
C SER A 275 5.28 3.94 -13.14
N SER A 276 5.34 4.84 -12.18
CA SER A 276 5.23 6.27 -12.41
C SER A 276 6.24 7.07 -11.60
N ASN A 277 6.64 8.21 -12.14
CA ASN A 277 7.47 9.17 -11.44
C ASN A 277 6.98 10.59 -11.74
N THR A 278 6.63 11.34 -10.70
CA THR A 278 6.15 12.73 -10.83
C THR A 278 7.21 13.76 -10.42
N GLY A 279 8.43 13.32 -10.15
CA GLY A 279 9.51 14.20 -9.73
C GLY A 279 10.46 14.63 -10.85
N ASN A 280 11.08 15.79 -10.66
CA ASN A 280 12.16 16.25 -11.53
C ASN A 280 13.34 15.27 -11.48
N CYS A 281 13.97 15.01 -12.62
CA CYS A 281 15.06 14.03 -12.78
C CYS A 281 14.69 12.60 -12.33
N GLY A 282 13.42 12.27 -12.28
CA GLY A 282 12.95 10.95 -11.90
C GLY A 282 13.04 9.93 -13.03
N ALA A 283 13.16 8.65 -12.66
CA ALA A 283 13.14 7.55 -13.60
C ALA A 283 12.05 6.53 -13.24
N SER A 284 11.25 6.13 -14.24
CA SER A 284 10.31 5.02 -14.10
C SER A 284 10.62 3.92 -15.11
N SER A 285 10.59 2.66 -14.70
CA SER A 285 10.88 1.53 -15.58
C SER A 285 9.88 0.40 -15.42
N ASN A 286 9.62 -0.30 -16.52
CA ASN A 286 8.84 -1.52 -16.53
C ASN A 286 9.47 -2.56 -17.45
N THR A 287 9.75 -3.75 -16.93
CA THR A 287 10.33 -4.85 -17.70
C THR A 287 9.35 -6.04 -17.87
N GLY A 288 8.14 -5.93 -17.31
CA GLY A 288 7.10 -6.96 -17.43
C GLY A 288 6.30 -6.88 -18.73
N TYR A 289 5.67 -7.98 -19.09
CA TYR A 289 4.75 -8.07 -20.23
C TYR A 289 3.58 -7.11 -20.07
N ARG A 290 3.26 -6.33 -21.13
CA ARG A 290 2.20 -5.32 -21.13
C ARG A 290 2.28 -4.31 -19.99
N GLY A 291 3.49 -4.00 -19.54
CA GLY A 291 3.72 -3.02 -18.51
C GLY A 291 3.50 -1.58 -18.99
N SER A 292 3.20 -0.69 -18.07
CA SER A 292 3.01 0.74 -18.33
C SER A 292 3.97 1.57 -17.50
N THR A 293 4.53 2.64 -18.09
CA THR A 293 5.42 3.55 -17.38
C THR A 293 5.13 5.01 -17.71
N ILE A 294 5.29 5.90 -16.73
CA ILE A 294 4.94 7.32 -16.85
C ILE A 294 6.12 8.18 -16.38
N ALA A 295 6.46 9.19 -17.18
CA ALA A 295 7.37 10.28 -16.86
C ALA A 295 6.58 11.59 -16.81
N ASP A 296 6.23 12.04 -15.61
CA ASP A 296 5.34 13.19 -15.39
C ASP A 296 6.11 14.48 -15.02
N HIS A 297 7.31 14.64 -15.58
CA HIS A 297 8.12 15.86 -15.50
C HIS A 297 9.03 15.99 -16.74
N GLU A 298 9.32 17.22 -17.18
CA GLU A 298 10.11 17.52 -18.38
C GLU A 298 11.51 16.89 -18.44
N ASN A 299 12.13 16.65 -17.29
CA ASN A 299 13.49 16.08 -17.16
C ASN A 299 13.46 14.62 -16.69
N SER A 300 12.31 13.96 -16.68
CA SER A 300 12.17 12.56 -16.24
C SER A 300 12.23 11.57 -17.41
N VAL A 301 12.46 10.31 -17.05
CA VAL A 301 12.60 9.21 -18.01
C VAL A 301 11.60 8.11 -17.71
N ALA A 302 10.90 7.63 -18.73
CA ALA A 302 10.08 6.44 -18.68
C ALA A 302 10.63 5.34 -19.59
N VAL A 303 10.91 4.15 -19.03
CA VAL A 303 11.50 3.02 -19.72
C VAL A 303 10.50 1.86 -19.82
N ALA A 304 9.91 1.66 -20.99
CA ALA A 304 9.04 0.54 -21.32
C ALA A 304 9.87 -0.56 -22.01
N TRP A 305 10.47 -1.45 -21.22
CA TRP A 305 11.41 -2.46 -21.71
C TRP A 305 10.79 -3.85 -21.92
N GLY A 306 9.67 -4.14 -21.28
CA GLY A 306 8.99 -5.43 -21.41
C GLY A 306 8.30 -5.61 -22.77
N HIS A 307 7.93 -6.86 -23.06
CA HIS A 307 7.16 -7.19 -24.27
C HIS A 307 5.81 -6.44 -24.28
N GLU A 308 5.42 -5.88 -25.42
CA GLU A 308 4.16 -5.15 -25.59
C GLU A 308 3.95 -4.05 -24.52
N SER A 309 5.01 -3.47 -23.99
CA SER A 309 4.95 -2.41 -22.97
C SER A 309 4.70 -1.04 -23.61
N ARG A 310 4.21 -0.11 -22.79
CA ARG A 310 3.93 1.27 -23.22
C ARG A 310 4.48 2.31 -22.24
N ALA A 311 4.78 3.48 -22.79
CA ALA A 311 5.19 4.64 -22.02
C ALA A 311 4.45 5.89 -22.45
N LYS A 312 4.29 6.83 -21.51
CA LYS A 312 3.87 8.21 -21.80
C LYS A 312 4.64 9.20 -20.93
N GLY A 313 4.63 10.46 -21.33
CA GLY A 313 5.26 11.53 -20.58
C GLY A 313 4.74 12.89 -20.97
N VAL A 314 5.13 13.91 -20.20
CA VAL A 314 4.89 15.31 -20.50
C VAL A 314 5.94 15.86 -21.46
N ILE A 315 5.68 17.01 -22.08
CA ILE A 315 6.65 17.70 -22.96
C ILE A 315 7.99 17.84 -22.24
N GLY A 316 9.07 17.46 -22.94
CA GLY A 316 10.44 17.47 -22.41
C GLY A 316 10.88 16.16 -21.76
N ALA A 317 9.97 15.28 -21.35
CA ALA A 317 10.29 13.95 -20.83
C ALA A 317 10.91 13.06 -21.92
N THR A 318 11.68 12.07 -21.49
CA THR A 318 12.30 11.05 -22.36
C THR A 318 11.61 9.71 -22.21
N LEU A 319 11.23 9.10 -23.32
CA LEU A 319 10.63 7.78 -23.39
C LEU A 319 11.60 6.80 -24.04
N VAL A 320 11.77 5.63 -23.44
CA VAL A 320 12.64 4.55 -23.94
C VAL A 320 11.79 3.30 -24.15
N PHE A 321 11.91 2.69 -25.31
CA PHE A 321 11.14 1.52 -25.70
C PHE A 321 12.06 0.38 -26.12
N ALA A 322 11.63 -0.87 -25.88
CA ALA A 322 12.19 -2.07 -26.48
C ALA A 322 11.13 -2.75 -27.34
N GLU A 323 11.57 -3.28 -28.47
CA GLU A 323 10.74 -4.11 -29.34
C GLU A 323 11.14 -5.57 -29.24
N TRP A 324 10.14 -6.41 -29.12
CA TRP A 324 10.27 -7.85 -29.00
C TRP A 324 9.35 -8.53 -30.02
N GLU A 325 9.83 -9.58 -30.66
CA GLU A 325 9.08 -10.42 -31.56
C GLU A 325 8.74 -11.74 -30.90
N LYS A 326 7.48 -12.14 -30.93
CA LYS A 326 7.04 -13.43 -30.44
C LYS A 326 7.47 -14.53 -31.43
N ASN A 327 8.15 -15.55 -30.95
CA ASN A 327 8.58 -16.67 -31.79
C ASN A 327 7.41 -17.65 -31.99
N ASP A 328 7.19 -18.10 -33.24
CA ASP A 328 6.15 -19.08 -33.62
C ASP A 328 6.50 -20.54 -33.24
N GLY A 329 7.10 -20.78 -32.11
CA GLY A 329 7.47 -22.09 -31.61
C GLY A 329 6.82 -22.40 -30.26
N TYR A 330 6.31 -23.62 -30.14
CA TYR A 330 5.78 -24.20 -28.90
C TYR A 330 6.91 -24.42 -27.88
N TYR A 331 7.44 -23.35 -27.28
CA TYR A 331 8.39 -23.43 -26.18
C TYR A 331 7.82 -22.76 -24.95
N LEU A 332 7.47 -23.58 -23.97
CA LEU A 332 7.25 -23.17 -22.58
C LEU A 332 8.62 -22.75 -21.99
N GLY A 333 8.92 -21.44 -21.96
CA GLY A 333 10.12 -20.90 -21.33
C GLY A 333 10.60 -19.56 -21.89
N GLU A 334 11.67 -19.02 -21.35
CA GLU A 334 12.30 -17.71 -21.62
C GLU A 334 12.67 -17.39 -23.09
N LYS A 335 12.54 -18.37 -24.00
CA LYS A 335 12.86 -18.23 -25.43
C LYS A 335 11.67 -17.90 -26.34
N SER A 336 10.51 -17.55 -25.79
CA SER A 336 9.32 -17.24 -26.60
C SER A 336 9.36 -15.84 -27.25
N TRP A 337 10.32 -15.01 -26.89
CA TRP A 337 10.50 -13.66 -27.44
C TRP A 337 11.94 -13.39 -27.86
N THR A 338 12.11 -12.68 -28.98
CA THR A 338 13.40 -12.23 -29.50
C THR A 338 13.46 -10.71 -29.48
N PHE A 339 14.50 -10.16 -28.85
CA PHE A 339 14.77 -8.72 -28.86
C PHE A 339 15.11 -8.25 -30.27
N LYS A 340 14.43 -7.22 -30.77
CA LYS A 340 14.58 -6.67 -32.14
C LYS A 340 15.30 -5.32 -32.15
N GLY A 341 15.23 -4.57 -31.06
CA GLY A 341 15.84 -3.26 -30.96
C GLY A 341 15.23 -2.39 -29.89
N SER A 342 15.80 -1.22 -29.73
CA SER A 342 15.29 -0.22 -28.78
C SER A 342 15.36 1.18 -29.38
N MET A 343 14.50 2.06 -28.92
CA MET A 343 14.47 3.45 -29.34
C MET A 343 14.25 4.38 -28.16
N MET A 344 14.92 5.52 -28.18
CA MET A 344 14.72 6.61 -27.24
C MET A 344 14.17 7.83 -27.98
N VAL A 345 13.10 8.40 -27.48
CA VAL A 345 12.46 9.59 -28.04
C VAL A 345 12.18 10.61 -26.96
N ARG A 346 12.14 11.88 -27.32
CA ARG A 346 11.71 12.98 -26.45
C ARG A 346 10.28 13.36 -26.77
N VAL A 347 9.48 13.61 -25.75
CA VAL A 347 8.14 14.19 -25.92
C VAL A 347 8.31 15.64 -26.35
N ASP A 348 8.00 15.94 -27.61
CA ASP A 348 8.21 17.26 -28.26
C ASP A 348 6.88 18.04 -28.45
N GLY A 349 5.75 17.38 -28.22
CA GLY A 349 4.42 17.93 -28.44
C GLY A 349 3.92 17.90 -29.88
N GLU A 350 4.78 17.50 -30.84
CA GLU A 350 4.47 17.43 -32.27
C GLU A 350 4.41 15.98 -32.77
N LYS A 351 5.58 15.31 -32.84
CA LYS A 351 5.70 13.89 -33.25
C LYS A 351 5.35 12.95 -32.13
N ILE A 352 5.83 13.27 -30.95
CA ILE A 352 5.53 12.57 -29.70
C ILE A 352 4.72 13.52 -28.83
N LYS A 353 3.40 13.32 -28.82
CA LYS A 353 2.42 14.19 -28.17
C LYS A 353 2.51 14.09 -26.64
N ASP A 354 2.14 15.19 -25.99
CA ASP A 354 2.00 15.25 -24.54
C ASP A 354 0.97 14.23 -24.02
N ASN A 355 1.30 13.59 -22.89
CA ASN A 355 0.39 12.71 -22.15
C ASN A 355 -0.27 11.57 -22.97
N THR A 356 0.34 11.20 -24.09
CA THR A 356 -0.14 10.17 -25.00
C THR A 356 0.65 8.87 -24.83
N TRP A 357 -0.02 7.74 -24.80
CA TRP A 357 0.61 6.43 -24.72
C TRP A 357 1.27 6.04 -26.04
N TYR A 358 2.52 5.59 -25.95
CA TYR A 358 3.31 5.09 -27.06
C TYR A 358 3.86 3.71 -26.78
N THR A 359 4.11 2.94 -27.85
CA THR A 359 4.81 1.65 -27.85
C THR A 359 5.74 1.58 -29.06
N MET A 360 6.63 0.59 -29.09
CA MET A 360 7.50 0.34 -30.26
C MET A 360 7.01 -0.86 -31.05
N LYS A 361 6.84 -0.70 -32.38
CA LYS A 361 6.43 -1.77 -33.28
C LYS A 361 7.04 -1.55 -34.69
N ASN A 362 7.60 -2.60 -35.28
CA ASN A 362 8.26 -2.57 -36.60
C ASN A 362 9.37 -1.48 -36.71
N GLY A 363 10.17 -1.32 -35.67
CA GLY A 363 11.25 -0.35 -35.62
C GLY A 363 10.78 1.11 -35.46
N GLN A 364 9.52 1.36 -35.15
CA GLN A 364 8.95 2.70 -35.02
C GLN A 364 8.20 2.87 -33.69
N VAL A 365 8.26 4.08 -33.14
CA VAL A 365 7.41 4.48 -31.99
C VAL A 365 6.06 4.93 -32.54
N ILE A 366 5.00 4.26 -32.10
CA ILE A 366 3.62 4.52 -32.53
C ILE A 366 2.71 4.75 -31.32
N GLU A 367 1.60 5.46 -31.53
CA GLU A 367 0.59 5.61 -30.48
C GLU A 367 0.00 4.24 -30.09
N ALA A 368 -0.05 3.96 -28.79
CA ALA A 368 -0.62 2.74 -28.24
C ALA A 368 -2.13 2.93 -27.99
N LYS A 369 -2.94 1.96 -28.42
CA LYS A 369 -4.38 2.00 -28.16
C LYS A 369 -4.68 1.47 -26.77
N GLU A 370 -5.63 2.06 -26.05
CA GLU A 370 -6.02 1.62 -24.69
C GLU A 370 -6.55 0.18 -24.68
N GLU A 371 -7.33 -0.19 -25.68
CA GLU A 371 -7.92 -1.52 -25.83
C GLU A 371 -6.91 -2.67 -25.90
N ASP A 372 -5.67 -2.41 -26.37
CA ASP A 372 -4.60 -3.40 -26.46
C ASP A 372 -3.98 -3.76 -25.08
N TYR A 373 -4.29 -3.01 -24.02
CA TYR A 373 -3.64 -3.09 -22.71
C TYR A 373 -4.61 -3.36 -21.53
N ILE A 374 -5.88 -3.59 -21.82
CA ILE A 374 -6.86 -4.01 -20.79
C ILE A 374 -6.61 -5.49 -20.49
N PRO A 375 -6.27 -5.87 -19.25
CA PRO A 375 -6.14 -7.27 -18.89
C PRO A 375 -7.53 -7.91 -18.79
N ASP A 376 -7.65 -9.11 -19.34
CA ASP A 376 -8.82 -9.99 -19.22
C ASP A 376 -9.18 -10.31 -17.75
#